data_c0085ea1cf65486df3472244115bcc96
#
_entry.id   c0085ea1cf65486df3472244115bcc96
#
_cell.length_a   1.000
_cell.length_b   1.000
_cell.length_c   1.000
_cell.angle_alpha   90.00
_cell.angle_beta   90.00
_cell.angle_gamma   90.00
#
_symmetry.space_group_name_H-M   'P 1'
#
loop_
_entity.id
_entity.type
_entity.pdbx_description
1 polymer ?
#
loop_
_entity_poly.entity_id
_entity_poly.type
_entity_poly.pdbx_seq_one_letter_code
_entity_poly.pdbx_strand_id
1 'polypeptide(L)'
;MAPLALEKEDKARDAAFNKALHGNSAKAKGGIAAMFSKGSDAKKAAVDEYFKHWDNKPAENETAEERAARTAEYATLTRHYYNLATDLYEYGWGQSFHFCRFSHGEPFYQAIARHEHYLAHTIGIKEGMKVLDVGCGVGGPAREIAKFTGCHVTGLNNNDYQIDRATHYAQKEGLSEQLAFVKGDFMQMSFPENTFDAVYAIEATVHAPTLEGIYGQIFRVLKPGGVFGVYEWLMTDEYDNNNLHHREIRLGIEQGDGISNMCKVSEALDAMRAVGFELLRHEDLADRPDPLPWYWPLSGELRYIQSVGDIFTIVRMTTWGRTIAHNLAGLLEKIGLAPAGTKKTADSLALAADCLVAGGREHLFTPMYLMVGRKPSA
;
A
#
# COMPACT_ATOMS: atom_id res chain seq x y z
N MET A 1 26.61 2.01 10.42
CA MET A 1 26.10 0.68 10.01
C MET A 1 26.64 0.34 8.63
N ALA A 2 26.90 -0.94 8.32
CA ALA A 2 27.21 -1.31 6.95
C ALA A 2 25.99 -0.99 6.07
N PRO A 3 26.18 -0.55 4.81
CA PRO A 3 25.05 -0.30 3.92
C PRO A 3 24.24 -1.58 3.74
N LEU A 4 22.90 -1.45 3.81
CA LEU A 4 21.99 -2.59 3.58
C LEU A 4 22.21 -3.10 2.15
N ALA A 5 22.48 -4.41 2.02
CA ALA A 5 22.56 -5.02 0.69
C ALA A 5 21.15 -5.08 0.10
N LEU A 6 20.93 -4.34 -0.98
CA LEU A 6 19.64 -4.32 -1.66
C LEU A 6 19.40 -5.63 -2.43
N GLU A 7 18.13 -6.05 -2.48
CA GLU A 7 17.72 -7.24 -3.21
C GLU A 7 17.96 -7.05 -4.71
N LYS A 8 18.52 -8.05 -5.39
CA LYS A 8 18.74 -7.98 -6.84
C LYS A 8 17.45 -8.28 -7.59
N GLU A 9 17.03 -7.35 -8.43
CA GLU A 9 15.89 -7.54 -9.31
C GLU A 9 16.20 -8.58 -10.42
N ASP A 10 15.34 -9.59 -10.55
CA ASP A 10 15.34 -10.54 -11.65
C ASP A 10 14.06 -10.37 -12.48
N LYS A 11 14.12 -9.45 -13.45
CA LYS A 11 12.98 -9.09 -14.30
C LYS A 11 12.44 -10.27 -15.11
N ALA A 12 13.31 -11.18 -15.53
CA ALA A 12 12.90 -12.33 -16.34
C ALA A 12 12.13 -13.36 -15.50
N ARG A 13 12.63 -13.68 -14.31
CA ARG A 13 11.96 -14.54 -13.32
C ARG A 13 10.60 -13.96 -12.94
N ASP A 14 10.56 -12.67 -12.60
CA ASP A 14 9.36 -11.98 -12.14
C ASP A 14 8.27 -11.94 -13.23
N ALA A 15 8.65 -11.64 -14.47
CA ALA A 15 7.73 -11.66 -15.61
C ALA A 15 7.21 -13.08 -15.93
N ALA A 16 8.06 -14.10 -15.83
CA ALA A 16 7.66 -15.50 -15.99
C ALA A 16 6.68 -15.94 -14.89
N PHE A 17 6.94 -15.57 -13.65
CA PHE A 17 6.05 -15.85 -12.52
C PHE A 17 4.70 -15.12 -12.67
N ASN A 18 4.72 -13.83 -13.02
CA ASN A 18 3.52 -13.04 -13.30
C ASN A 18 2.65 -13.72 -14.39
N LYS A 19 3.26 -14.14 -15.48
CA LYS A 19 2.57 -14.85 -16.56
C LYS A 19 1.98 -16.19 -16.10
N ALA A 20 2.69 -16.95 -15.27
CA ALA A 20 2.23 -18.23 -14.75
C ALA A 20 1.05 -18.05 -13.78
N LEU A 21 1.08 -17.00 -12.95
CA LEU A 21 0.06 -16.73 -11.94
C LEU A 21 -1.20 -16.09 -12.55
N HIS A 22 -1.03 -15.03 -13.33
CA HIS A 22 -2.13 -14.19 -13.80
C HIS A 22 -2.53 -14.46 -15.26
N GLY A 23 -1.68 -15.11 -16.06
CA GLY A 23 -1.93 -15.39 -17.47
C GLY A 23 -2.24 -14.11 -18.25
N ASN A 24 -3.37 -14.11 -18.96
CA ASN A 24 -3.88 -12.94 -19.69
C ASN A 24 -4.88 -12.11 -18.89
N SER A 25 -5.10 -12.42 -17.60
CA SER A 25 -6.13 -11.76 -16.78
C SER A 25 -5.85 -10.29 -16.50
N ALA A 26 -4.58 -9.87 -16.53
CA ALA A 26 -4.18 -8.48 -16.31
C ALA A 26 -4.94 -7.48 -17.19
N LYS A 27 -5.26 -7.84 -18.42
CA LYS A 27 -5.92 -6.98 -19.41
C LYS A 27 -7.43 -7.20 -19.54
N ALA A 28 -7.95 -8.35 -19.13
CA ALA A 28 -9.30 -8.76 -19.51
C ALA A 28 -10.26 -8.94 -18.33
N LYS A 29 -9.77 -9.20 -17.12
CA LYS A 29 -10.59 -9.55 -15.97
C LYS A 29 -10.11 -8.79 -14.74
N GLY A 30 -11.02 -8.31 -13.91
CA GLY A 30 -10.73 -7.68 -12.63
C GLY A 30 -11.57 -8.30 -11.51
N GLY A 31 -11.17 -8.01 -10.26
CA GLY A 31 -11.90 -8.44 -9.08
C GLY A 31 -12.06 -9.96 -8.97
N ILE A 32 -13.24 -10.42 -8.58
CA ILE A 32 -13.55 -11.86 -8.33
C ILE A 32 -13.20 -12.74 -9.54
N ALA A 33 -13.50 -12.32 -10.77
CA ALA A 33 -13.23 -13.10 -11.96
C ALA A 33 -11.73 -13.35 -12.21
N ALA A 34 -10.88 -12.39 -11.86
CA ALA A 34 -9.43 -12.55 -11.93
C ALA A 34 -8.92 -13.54 -10.87
N MET A 35 -9.48 -13.50 -9.66
CA MET A 35 -9.11 -14.44 -8.57
C MET A 35 -9.29 -15.90 -8.96
N PHE A 36 -10.40 -16.23 -9.61
CA PHE A 36 -10.69 -17.61 -10.05
C PHE A 36 -9.92 -18.05 -11.29
N SER A 37 -9.26 -17.12 -11.99
CA SER A 37 -8.47 -17.42 -13.20
C SER A 37 -6.99 -17.60 -12.95
N LYS A 38 -6.52 -17.48 -11.70
CA LYS A 38 -5.09 -17.65 -11.33
C LYS A 38 -4.64 -19.10 -11.47
N GLY A 39 -3.42 -19.30 -11.95
CA GLY A 39 -2.79 -20.62 -12.02
C GLY A 39 -2.61 -21.22 -10.61
N SER A 40 -3.16 -22.42 -10.39
CA SER A 40 -3.21 -23.05 -9.06
C SER A 40 -1.82 -23.25 -8.45
N ASP A 41 -0.88 -23.80 -9.22
CA ASP A 41 0.47 -24.10 -8.72
C ASP A 41 1.28 -22.83 -8.46
N ALA A 42 1.17 -21.83 -9.34
CA ALA A 42 1.82 -20.53 -9.16
C ALA A 42 1.24 -19.77 -7.94
N LYS A 43 -0.08 -19.86 -7.72
CA LYS A 43 -0.71 -19.27 -6.52
C LYS A 43 -0.25 -19.97 -5.25
N LYS A 44 -0.19 -21.30 -5.24
CA LYS A 44 0.33 -22.05 -4.09
C LYS A 44 1.77 -21.63 -3.79
N ALA A 45 2.63 -21.55 -4.82
CA ALA A 45 4.01 -21.11 -4.65
C ALA A 45 4.10 -19.67 -4.09
N ALA A 46 3.23 -18.75 -4.54
CA ALA A 46 3.17 -17.38 -4.01
C ALA A 46 2.76 -17.37 -2.52
N VAL A 47 1.77 -18.20 -2.14
CA VAL A 47 1.32 -18.35 -0.74
C VAL A 47 2.44 -18.90 0.12
N ASP A 48 3.08 -20.00 -0.31
CA ASP A 48 4.13 -20.67 0.45
C ASP A 48 5.34 -19.71 0.61
N GLU A 49 5.73 -18.98 -0.44
CA GLU A 49 6.83 -18.02 -0.42
C GLU A 49 6.54 -16.82 0.47
N TYR A 50 5.31 -16.30 0.46
CA TYR A 50 4.90 -15.22 1.33
C TYR A 50 4.92 -15.62 2.80
N PHE A 51 4.26 -16.75 3.12
CA PHE A 51 4.07 -17.16 4.51
C PHE A 51 5.32 -17.76 5.17
N LYS A 52 6.38 -18.10 4.42
CA LYS A 52 7.68 -18.51 5.01
C LYS A 52 8.27 -17.44 5.94
N HIS A 53 7.96 -16.16 5.70
CA HIS A 53 8.46 -15.04 6.49
C HIS A 53 7.75 -14.84 7.83
N TRP A 54 6.61 -15.52 8.02
CA TRP A 54 5.72 -15.24 9.14
C TRP A 54 5.55 -16.41 10.13
N ASP A 55 5.96 -17.60 9.80
CA ASP A 55 6.04 -18.85 10.59
C ASP A 55 5.01 -19.05 11.73
N ASN A 56 3.90 -18.32 11.76
CA ASN A 56 2.83 -18.30 12.76
C ASN A 56 3.34 -18.22 14.22
N LYS A 57 4.46 -17.53 14.45
CA LYS A 57 5.00 -17.33 15.80
C LYS A 57 4.21 -16.23 16.53
N PRO A 58 3.97 -16.44 17.83
CA PRO A 58 3.46 -15.36 18.68
C PRO A 58 4.42 -14.16 18.69
N ALA A 59 3.89 -12.95 18.80
CA ALA A 59 4.69 -11.71 18.82
C ALA A 59 5.75 -11.66 19.93
N GLU A 60 5.54 -12.41 21.03
CA GLU A 60 6.50 -12.56 22.11
C GLU A 60 7.81 -13.22 21.68
N ASN A 61 7.76 -14.07 20.64
CA ASN A 61 8.88 -14.86 20.15
C ASN A 61 9.53 -14.27 18.88
N GLU A 62 9.08 -13.10 18.42
CA GLU A 62 9.71 -12.41 17.28
C GLU A 62 11.11 -11.93 17.66
N THR A 63 12.11 -12.32 16.86
CA THR A 63 13.52 -11.92 17.06
C THR A 63 13.93 -10.79 16.12
N ALA A 64 15.00 -10.07 16.49
CA ALA A 64 15.59 -9.03 15.64
C ALA A 64 16.14 -9.62 14.33
N GLU A 65 16.66 -10.85 14.37
CA GLU A 65 17.19 -11.57 13.21
C GLU A 65 16.11 -11.92 12.22
N GLU A 66 14.94 -12.36 12.67
CA GLU A 66 13.79 -12.64 11.81
C GLU A 66 13.27 -11.36 11.13
N ARG A 67 13.21 -10.27 11.86
CA ARG A 67 12.85 -8.96 11.30
C ARG A 67 13.87 -8.49 10.26
N ALA A 68 15.16 -8.64 10.56
CA ALA A 68 16.24 -8.31 9.63
C ALA A 68 16.18 -9.17 8.34
N ALA A 69 15.84 -10.47 8.47
CA ALA A 69 15.66 -11.36 7.32
C ALA A 69 14.48 -10.92 6.43
N ARG A 70 13.31 -10.55 7.02
CA ARG A 70 12.19 -9.98 6.26
C ARG A 70 12.58 -8.70 5.55
N THR A 71 13.30 -7.82 6.25
CA THR A 71 13.76 -6.54 5.69
C THR A 71 14.76 -6.76 4.54
N ALA A 72 15.58 -7.78 4.58
CA ALA A 72 16.51 -8.10 3.49
C ALA A 72 15.81 -8.62 2.23
N GLU A 73 14.63 -9.21 2.36
CA GLU A 73 13.81 -9.72 1.24
C GLU A 73 12.56 -8.83 0.97
N TYR A 74 12.63 -7.53 1.29
CA TYR A 74 11.51 -6.57 1.23
C TYR A 74 10.79 -6.55 -0.12
N ALA A 75 11.52 -6.55 -1.23
CA ALA A 75 10.95 -6.43 -2.57
C ALA A 75 10.24 -7.73 -2.99
N THR A 76 10.80 -8.88 -2.66
CA THR A 76 10.19 -10.20 -2.88
C THR A 76 8.95 -10.38 -2.00
N LEU A 77 9.03 -10.04 -0.71
CA LEU A 77 7.93 -10.10 0.24
C LEU A 77 6.73 -9.27 -0.27
N THR A 78 6.96 -7.99 -0.57
CA THR A 78 5.92 -7.07 -1.07
C THR A 78 5.31 -7.54 -2.39
N ARG A 79 6.15 -8.02 -3.32
CA ARG A 79 5.68 -8.51 -4.62
C ARG A 79 4.76 -9.73 -4.47
N HIS A 80 5.11 -10.71 -3.64
CA HIS A 80 4.27 -11.87 -3.39
C HIS A 80 2.97 -11.50 -2.70
N TYR A 81 3.02 -10.59 -1.72
CA TYR A 81 1.82 -10.05 -1.09
C TYR A 81 0.83 -9.47 -2.11
N TYR A 82 1.26 -8.52 -2.94
CA TYR A 82 0.38 -7.89 -3.93
C TYR A 82 -0.05 -8.83 -5.06
N ASN A 83 0.73 -9.84 -5.41
CA ASN A 83 0.30 -10.91 -6.31
C ASN A 83 -0.93 -11.68 -5.76
N LEU A 84 -1.06 -11.78 -4.44
CA LEU A 84 -2.19 -12.41 -3.78
C LEU A 84 -3.34 -11.41 -3.52
N ALA A 85 -3.02 -10.22 -3.05
CA ALA A 85 -3.97 -9.27 -2.48
C ALA A 85 -4.60 -8.30 -3.50
N THR A 86 -3.95 -8.00 -4.65
CA THR A 86 -4.41 -6.96 -5.59
C THR A 86 -5.87 -7.15 -6.03
N ASP A 87 -6.28 -8.35 -6.44
CA ASP A 87 -7.65 -8.57 -6.91
C ASP A 87 -8.68 -8.47 -5.78
N LEU A 88 -8.28 -8.83 -4.54
CA LEU A 88 -9.12 -8.67 -3.35
C LEU A 88 -9.31 -7.20 -3.01
N TYR A 89 -8.25 -6.39 -3.14
CA TYR A 89 -8.33 -4.94 -2.96
C TYR A 89 -9.19 -4.27 -4.02
N GLU A 90 -9.01 -4.61 -5.30
CA GLU A 90 -9.86 -4.06 -6.37
C GLU A 90 -11.34 -4.40 -6.16
N TYR A 91 -11.63 -5.62 -5.67
CA TYR A 91 -13.00 -6.04 -5.36
C TYR A 91 -13.55 -5.36 -4.09
N GLY A 92 -12.74 -5.30 -3.04
CA GLY A 92 -13.16 -4.91 -1.70
C GLY A 92 -13.04 -3.43 -1.40
N TRP A 93 -12.12 -2.73 -2.04
CA TRP A 93 -11.77 -1.36 -1.74
C TRP A 93 -11.88 -0.45 -2.96
N GLY A 94 -11.33 -0.83 -4.09
CA GLY A 94 -11.31 -0.06 -5.32
C GLY A 94 -9.95 -0.07 -5.99
N GLN A 95 -9.62 0.98 -6.76
CA GLN A 95 -8.36 1.08 -7.50
C GLN A 95 -7.34 2.02 -6.87
N SER A 96 -7.69 2.66 -5.77
CA SER A 96 -6.80 3.45 -4.91
C SER A 96 -6.67 2.74 -3.57
N PHE A 97 -5.54 2.08 -3.34
CA PHE A 97 -5.32 1.19 -2.20
C PHE A 97 -4.77 1.97 -1.01
N HIS A 98 -5.53 2.92 -0.51
CA HIS A 98 -5.13 3.73 0.64
C HIS A 98 -6.33 4.11 1.51
N PHE A 99 -6.05 4.48 2.74
CA PHE A 99 -7.03 5.05 3.65
C PHE A 99 -7.27 6.54 3.37
N CYS A 100 -8.29 7.09 3.98
CA CYS A 100 -8.58 8.51 3.93
C CYS A 100 -9.41 8.94 5.14
N ARG A 101 -9.54 10.25 5.31
CA ARG A 101 -10.49 10.84 6.26
C ARG A 101 -11.90 10.81 5.68
N PHE A 102 -12.91 10.67 6.53
CA PHE A 102 -14.30 10.59 6.12
C PHE A 102 -15.15 11.68 6.75
N SER A 103 -16.11 12.21 5.99
CA SER A 103 -17.13 13.15 6.45
C SER A 103 -18.51 12.53 6.41
N HIS A 104 -19.45 13.04 7.20
CA HIS A 104 -20.83 12.56 7.17
C HIS A 104 -21.46 12.73 5.77
N GLY A 105 -22.09 11.67 5.29
CA GLY A 105 -22.78 11.66 4.00
C GLY A 105 -21.88 11.73 2.77
N GLU A 106 -20.56 11.69 2.93
CA GLU A 106 -19.60 11.68 1.83
C GLU A 106 -19.48 10.26 1.25
N PRO A 107 -19.70 10.05 -0.05
CA PRO A 107 -19.48 8.76 -0.68
C PRO A 107 -18.01 8.31 -0.56
N PHE A 108 -17.77 7.02 -0.34
CA PHE A 108 -16.44 6.44 -0.13
C PHE A 108 -15.41 6.88 -1.18
N TYR A 109 -15.74 6.75 -2.47
CA TYR A 109 -14.79 7.11 -3.53
C TYR A 109 -14.55 8.62 -3.65
N GLN A 110 -15.48 9.45 -3.20
CA GLN A 110 -15.29 10.90 -3.12
C GLN A 110 -14.31 11.26 -1.99
N ALA A 111 -14.40 10.58 -0.85
CA ALA A 111 -13.45 10.74 0.25
C ALA A 111 -12.03 10.35 -0.18
N ILE A 112 -11.89 9.22 -0.89
CA ILE A 112 -10.60 8.78 -1.49
C ILE A 112 -10.04 9.87 -2.42
N ALA A 113 -10.80 10.32 -3.42
CA ALA A 113 -10.37 11.34 -4.37
C ALA A 113 -10.00 12.67 -3.67
N ARG A 114 -10.80 13.09 -2.70
CA ARG A 114 -10.50 14.30 -1.90
C ARG A 114 -9.16 14.19 -1.16
N HIS A 115 -8.82 13.02 -0.66
CA HIS A 115 -7.54 12.78 0.02
C HIS A 115 -6.36 12.87 -0.94
N GLU A 116 -6.49 12.33 -2.15
CA GLU A 116 -5.51 12.45 -3.24
C GLU A 116 -5.36 13.91 -3.70
N HIS A 117 -6.48 14.63 -3.90
CA HIS A 117 -6.47 16.05 -4.27
C HIS A 117 -5.80 16.93 -3.21
N TYR A 118 -6.03 16.61 -1.91
CA TYR A 118 -5.41 17.34 -0.82
C TYR A 118 -3.89 17.20 -0.82
N LEU A 119 -3.35 16.01 -1.09
CA LEU A 119 -1.90 15.81 -1.24
C LEU A 119 -1.38 16.59 -2.44
N ALA A 120 -2.00 16.43 -3.62
CA ALA A 120 -1.59 17.12 -4.84
C ALA A 120 -1.58 18.66 -4.67
N HIS A 121 -2.63 19.21 -4.04
CA HIS A 121 -2.69 20.64 -3.72
C HIS A 121 -1.62 21.04 -2.73
N THR A 122 -1.40 20.27 -1.67
CA THR A 122 -0.44 20.59 -0.58
C THR A 122 0.99 20.65 -1.09
N ILE A 123 1.38 19.79 -2.04
CA ILE A 123 2.70 19.79 -2.65
C ILE A 123 2.80 20.67 -3.91
N GLY A 124 1.70 21.32 -4.27
CA GLY A 124 1.67 22.33 -5.33
C GLY A 124 1.76 21.78 -6.75
N ILE A 125 1.23 20.57 -7.01
CA ILE A 125 1.17 20.00 -8.37
C ILE A 125 0.30 20.89 -9.26
N LYS A 126 0.81 21.18 -10.49
CA LYS A 126 0.15 22.02 -11.48
C LYS A 126 0.19 21.39 -12.86
N GLU A 127 -0.63 21.91 -13.75
CA GLU A 127 -0.68 21.52 -15.15
C GLU A 127 0.72 21.54 -15.80
N GLY A 128 1.01 20.49 -16.57
CA GLY A 128 2.25 20.31 -17.30
C GLY A 128 3.47 19.87 -16.48
N MET A 129 3.38 19.80 -15.14
CA MET A 129 4.46 19.28 -14.30
C MET A 129 4.72 17.79 -14.58
N LYS A 130 5.99 17.38 -14.48
CA LYS A 130 6.40 15.98 -14.44
C LYS A 130 6.41 15.48 -13.00
N VAL A 131 5.53 14.57 -12.68
CA VAL A 131 5.32 14.07 -11.32
C VAL A 131 5.64 12.58 -11.25
N LEU A 132 6.29 12.14 -10.17
CA LEU A 132 6.52 10.72 -9.89
C LEU A 132 5.56 10.25 -8.80
N ASP A 133 4.85 9.16 -9.08
CA ASP A 133 4.05 8.39 -8.11
C ASP A 133 4.87 7.17 -7.68
N VAL A 134 5.35 7.15 -6.43
CA VAL A 134 6.20 6.09 -5.88
C VAL A 134 5.35 5.03 -5.22
N GLY A 135 5.32 3.84 -5.83
CA GLY A 135 4.44 2.76 -5.38
C GLY A 135 3.02 2.91 -5.90
N CYS A 136 2.87 3.20 -7.19
CA CYS A 136 1.60 3.60 -7.81
C CYS A 136 0.48 2.53 -7.81
N GLY A 137 0.74 1.30 -7.36
CA GLY A 137 -0.23 0.22 -7.36
C GLY A 137 -0.86 0.00 -8.75
N VAL A 138 -2.18 -0.08 -8.83
CA VAL A 138 -2.93 -0.16 -10.09
C VAL A 138 -3.26 1.21 -10.70
N GLY A 139 -2.58 2.27 -10.24
CA GLY A 139 -2.62 3.61 -10.80
C GLY A 139 -3.88 4.42 -10.52
N GLY A 140 -4.62 4.10 -9.45
CA GLY A 140 -5.80 4.88 -9.02
C GLY A 140 -5.46 6.33 -8.75
N PRO A 141 -4.58 6.62 -7.77
CA PRO A 141 -4.16 7.98 -7.45
C PRO A 141 -3.53 8.71 -8.64
N ALA A 142 -2.72 8.03 -9.44
CA ALA A 142 -2.10 8.64 -10.62
C ALA A 142 -3.13 9.17 -11.62
N ARG A 143 -4.21 8.40 -11.89
CA ARG A 143 -5.28 8.82 -12.80
C ARG A 143 -6.07 10.00 -12.23
N GLU A 144 -6.40 9.94 -10.94
CA GLU A 144 -7.19 10.97 -10.28
C GLU A 144 -6.41 12.29 -10.17
N ILE A 145 -5.15 12.25 -9.74
CA ILE A 145 -4.30 13.45 -9.64
C ILE A 145 -4.02 14.06 -11.02
N ALA A 146 -3.78 13.24 -12.05
CA ALA A 146 -3.61 13.75 -13.42
C ALA A 146 -4.86 14.46 -13.94
N LYS A 147 -6.05 13.92 -13.72
CA LYS A 147 -7.34 14.57 -14.08
C LYS A 147 -7.55 15.88 -13.32
N PHE A 148 -7.25 15.88 -12.03
CA PHE A 148 -7.46 17.03 -11.14
C PHE A 148 -6.52 18.19 -11.47
N THR A 149 -5.26 17.91 -11.82
CA THR A 149 -4.21 18.94 -11.92
C THR A 149 -3.76 19.23 -13.35
N GLY A 150 -4.01 18.33 -14.30
CA GLY A 150 -3.45 18.43 -15.67
C GLY A 150 -1.95 18.07 -15.75
N CYS A 151 -1.36 17.47 -14.74
CA CYS A 151 0.05 17.07 -14.74
C CYS A 151 0.30 15.78 -15.53
N HIS A 152 1.57 15.49 -15.82
CA HIS A 152 2.03 14.21 -16.34
C HIS A 152 2.58 13.35 -15.19
N VAL A 153 2.02 12.17 -14.97
CA VAL A 153 2.46 11.27 -13.89
C VAL A 153 3.20 10.06 -14.46
N THR A 154 4.39 9.81 -13.92
CA THR A 154 5.08 8.53 -14.06
C THR A 154 4.86 7.71 -12.80
N GLY A 155 4.16 6.59 -12.90
CA GLY A 155 3.98 5.66 -11.78
C GLY A 155 5.08 4.61 -11.77
N LEU A 156 5.75 4.46 -10.63
CA LEU A 156 6.78 3.44 -10.40
C LEU A 156 6.22 2.36 -9.45
N ASN A 157 6.35 1.09 -9.82
CA ASN A 157 5.92 -0.01 -8.97
C ASN A 157 6.73 -1.29 -9.22
N ASN A 158 6.88 -2.14 -8.20
CA ASN A 158 7.70 -3.34 -8.32
C ASN A 158 6.91 -4.61 -8.72
N ASN A 159 5.60 -4.49 -8.96
CA ASN A 159 4.71 -5.61 -9.30
C ASN A 159 4.25 -5.51 -10.75
N ASP A 160 4.61 -6.50 -11.59
CA ASP A 160 4.28 -6.53 -13.02
C ASP A 160 2.76 -6.54 -13.26
N TYR A 161 2.01 -7.30 -12.46
CA TYR A 161 0.55 -7.38 -12.60
C TYR A 161 -0.12 -6.03 -12.35
N GLN A 162 0.32 -5.30 -11.33
CA GLN A 162 -0.20 -3.97 -11.04
C GLN A 162 0.16 -2.96 -12.13
N ILE A 163 1.36 -3.02 -12.70
CA ILE A 163 1.77 -2.17 -13.84
C ILE A 163 0.90 -2.45 -15.08
N ASP A 164 0.66 -3.72 -15.40
CA ASP A 164 -0.24 -4.10 -16.50
C ASP A 164 -1.66 -3.57 -16.28
N ARG A 165 -2.17 -3.67 -15.06
CA ARG A 165 -3.48 -3.14 -14.66
C ARG A 165 -3.54 -1.62 -14.75
N ALA A 166 -2.55 -0.92 -14.21
CA ALA A 166 -2.47 0.54 -14.25
C ALA A 166 -2.45 1.07 -15.69
N THR A 167 -1.65 0.43 -16.55
CA THR A 167 -1.57 0.76 -17.98
C THR A 167 -2.91 0.53 -18.68
N HIS A 168 -3.56 -0.61 -18.41
CA HIS A 168 -4.87 -0.91 -18.96
C HIS A 168 -5.94 0.12 -18.56
N TYR A 169 -5.99 0.51 -17.28
CA TYR A 169 -6.95 1.51 -16.81
C TYR A 169 -6.68 2.90 -17.40
N ALA A 170 -5.43 3.32 -17.49
CA ALA A 170 -5.08 4.58 -18.13
C ALA A 170 -5.51 4.64 -19.60
N GLN A 171 -5.30 3.54 -20.35
CA GLN A 171 -5.78 3.42 -21.73
C GLN A 171 -7.30 3.49 -21.84
N LYS A 172 -8.00 2.76 -20.96
CA LYS A 172 -9.47 2.73 -20.93
C LYS A 172 -10.08 4.11 -20.64
N GLU A 173 -9.40 4.92 -19.83
CA GLU A 173 -9.83 6.25 -19.45
C GLU A 173 -9.31 7.37 -20.38
N GLY A 174 -8.56 7.02 -21.44
CA GLY A 174 -8.02 7.99 -22.40
C GLY A 174 -6.88 8.85 -21.88
N LEU A 175 -6.15 8.39 -20.86
CA LEU A 175 -5.10 9.13 -20.17
C LEU A 175 -3.68 8.70 -20.57
N SER A 176 -3.52 7.93 -21.65
CA SER A 176 -2.22 7.36 -22.06
C SER A 176 -1.16 8.42 -22.42
N GLU A 177 -1.55 9.64 -22.76
CA GLU A 177 -0.61 10.72 -23.06
C GLU A 177 -0.10 11.41 -21.78
N GLN A 178 -0.85 11.34 -20.69
CA GLN A 178 -0.51 11.97 -19.41
C GLN A 178 0.14 10.98 -18.43
N LEU A 179 -0.08 9.66 -18.61
CA LEU A 179 0.32 8.64 -17.66
C LEU A 179 1.27 7.62 -18.30
N ALA A 180 2.38 7.36 -17.62
CA ALA A 180 3.29 6.27 -17.92
C ALA A 180 3.50 5.42 -16.66
N PHE A 181 3.60 4.09 -16.80
CA PHE A 181 3.84 3.19 -15.67
C PHE A 181 5.10 2.35 -15.95
N VAL A 182 5.99 2.31 -14.94
CA VAL A 182 7.31 1.69 -15.04
C VAL A 182 7.46 0.66 -13.93
N LYS A 183 7.81 -0.57 -14.32
CA LYS A 183 8.22 -1.58 -13.35
C LYS A 183 9.63 -1.28 -12.86
N GLY A 184 9.82 -1.25 -11.55
CA GLY A 184 11.13 -1.09 -10.92
C GLY A 184 11.04 -1.05 -9.41
N ASP A 185 12.18 -1.29 -8.78
CA ASP A 185 12.36 -1.15 -7.34
C ASP A 185 12.60 0.33 -7.00
N PHE A 186 11.78 0.88 -6.13
CA PHE A 186 11.92 2.28 -5.70
C PHE A 186 13.22 2.52 -4.90
N MET A 187 13.84 1.48 -4.31
CA MET A 187 15.13 1.59 -3.64
C MET A 187 16.29 1.76 -4.63
N GLN A 188 16.06 1.48 -5.93
CA GLN A 188 17.07 1.48 -7.00
C GLN A 188 16.51 2.14 -8.26
N MET A 189 15.96 3.37 -8.13
CA MET A 189 15.31 4.07 -9.24
C MET A 189 16.26 4.32 -10.40
N SER A 190 15.86 3.91 -11.61
CA SER A 190 16.63 4.11 -12.86
C SER A 190 16.47 5.49 -13.48
N PHE A 191 15.67 6.37 -12.89
CA PHE A 191 15.48 7.73 -13.40
C PHE A 191 16.73 8.60 -13.18
N PRO A 192 17.06 9.50 -14.13
CA PRO A 192 18.12 10.49 -13.94
C PRO A 192 17.85 11.40 -12.73
N GLU A 193 18.90 11.99 -12.21
CA GLU A 193 18.79 13.03 -11.17
C GLU A 193 17.99 14.23 -11.69
N ASN A 194 17.30 14.92 -10.78
CA ASN A 194 16.60 16.17 -11.08
C ASN A 194 15.61 16.07 -12.25
N THR A 195 14.88 14.96 -12.32
CA THR A 195 13.93 14.66 -13.41
C THR A 195 12.53 15.22 -13.14
N PHE A 196 12.05 15.11 -11.90
CA PHE A 196 10.64 15.39 -11.56
C PHE A 196 10.50 16.75 -10.86
N ASP A 197 9.39 17.45 -11.16
CA ASP A 197 9.02 18.71 -10.54
C ASP A 197 8.42 18.50 -9.15
N ALA A 198 7.67 17.40 -8.97
CA ALA A 198 7.14 16.95 -7.69
C ALA A 198 7.17 15.43 -7.62
N VAL A 199 7.20 14.89 -6.40
CA VAL A 199 7.10 13.45 -6.12
C VAL A 199 6.07 13.25 -5.03
N TYR A 200 5.26 12.21 -5.15
CA TYR A 200 4.42 11.78 -4.04
C TYR A 200 4.48 10.26 -3.84
N ALA A 201 4.14 9.85 -2.62
CA ALA A 201 3.87 8.46 -2.27
C ALA A 201 2.62 8.42 -1.39
N ILE A 202 1.74 7.46 -1.65
CA ILE A 202 0.54 7.26 -0.85
C ILE A 202 0.58 5.85 -0.27
N GLU A 203 0.91 5.74 1.02
CA GLU A 203 0.94 4.49 1.79
C GLU A 203 1.82 3.39 1.17
N ALA A 204 2.92 3.77 0.51
CA ALA A 204 3.76 2.86 -0.26
C ALA A 204 5.18 2.72 0.30
N THR A 205 5.76 3.79 0.84
CA THR A 205 7.15 3.79 1.27
C THR A 205 7.39 3.00 2.57
N VAL A 206 6.34 2.65 3.30
CA VAL A 206 6.36 1.69 4.42
C VAL A 206 6.94 0.31 4.03
N HIS A 207 6.86 -0.08 2.76
CA HIS A 207 7.45 -1.32 2.27
C HIS A 207 8.96 -1.25 2.05
N ALA A 208 9.56 -0.06 2.17
CA ALA A 208 11.00 0.10 2.05
C ALA A 208 11.75 -0.52 3.24
N PRO A 209 12.93 -1.12 3.01
CA PRO A 209 13.74 -1.65 4.09
C PRO A 209 14.29 -0.54 5.01
N THR A 210 14.43 0.68 4.51
CA THR A 210 14.76 1.88 5.28
C THR A 210 14.13 3.12 4.65
N LEU A 211 13.53 3.98 5.47
CA LEU A 211 12.94 5.23 5.00
C LEU A 211 14.00 6.22 4.48
N GLU A 212 15.17 6.27 5.11
CA GLU A 212 16.29 7.08 4.64
C GLU A 212 16.73 6.67 3.22
N GLY A 213 16.79 5.37 2.93
CA GLY A 213 17.16 4.86 1.61
C GLY A 213 16.17 5.28 0.51
N ILE A 214 14.87 5.07 0.74
CA ILE A 214 13.86 5.46 -0.25
C ILE A 214 13.75 6.98 -0.39
N TYR A 215 13.77 7.74 0.70
CA TYR A 215 13.76 9.20 0.64
C TYR A 215 15.00 9.76 -0.05
N GLY A 216 16.17 9.09 0.08
CA GLY A 216 17.38 9.42 -0.68
C GLY A 216 17.22 9.24 -2.18
N GLN A 217 16.55 8.17 -2.63
CA GLN A 217 16.22 7.99 -4.05
C GLN A 217 15.24 9.07 -4.55
N ILE A 218 14.22 9.39 -3.77
CA ILE A 218 13.26 10.46 -4.09
C ILE A 218 13.97 11.81 -4.17
N PHE A 219 14.83 12.14 -3.20
CA PHE A 219 15.62 13.38 -3.20
C PHE A 219 16.49 13.49 -4.44
N ARG A 220 17.15 12.40 -4.85
CA ARG A 220 18.00 12.36 -6.04
C ARG A 220 17.23 12.69 -7.31
N VAL A 221 16.06 12.09 -7.52
CA VAL A 221 15.28 12.27 -8.77
C VAL A 221 14.46 13.55 -8.80
N LEU A 222 14.21 14.19 -7.65
CA LEU A 222 13.49 15.44 -7.53
C LEU A 222 14.38 16.61 -7.94
N LYS A 223 13.86 17.57 -8.69
CA LYS A 223 14.56 18.81 -9.06
C LYS A 223 14.84 19.69 -7.83
N PRO A 224 15.92 20.51 -7.82
CA PRO A 224 16.10 21.56 -6.82
C PRO A 224 14.85 22.45 -6.74
N GLY A 225 14.39 22.75 -5.53
CA GLY A 225 13.13 23.47 -5.27
C GLY A 225 11.87 22.62 -5.39
N GLY A 226 11.95 21.40 -5.92
CA GLY A 226 10.83 20.46 -6.01
C GLY A 226 10.36 19.98 -4.65
N VAL A 227 9.12 19.50 -4.59
CA VAL A 227 8.46 19.10 -3.33
C VAL A 227 8.10 17.61 -3.36
N PHE A 228 8.40 16.93 -2.27
CA PHE A 228 7.96 15.57 -1.97
C PHE A 228 6.85 15.60 -0.93
N GLY A 229 5.75 14.89 -1.18
CA GLY A 229 4.68 14.67 -0.21
C GLY A 229 4.36 13.21 -0.05
N VAL A 230 4.16 12.78 1.19
CA VAL A 230 3.83 11.39 1.50
C VAL A 230 2.74 11.28 2.55
N TYR A 231 1.84 10.34 2.36
CA TYR A 231 1.05 9.73 3.42
C TYR A 231 1.75 8.43 3.80
N GLU A 232 2.16 8.32 5.06
CA GLU A 232 2.97 7.20 5.52
C GLU A 232 2.28 6.40 6.61
N TRP A 233 2.47 5.09 6.59
CA TRP A 233 2.08 4.17 7.65
C TRP A 233 3.15 4.16 8.73
N LEU A 234 2.78 4.60 9.93
CA LEU A 234 3.74 4.74 11.04
C LEU A 234 3.12 4.29 12.37
N MET A 235 3.98 3.77 13.24
CA MET A 235 3.64 3.64 14.66
C MET A 235 3.79 5.01 15.32
N THR A 236 2.80 5.37 16.13
CA THR A 236 2.76 6.65 16.86
C THR A 236 3.67 6.64 18.10
N ASP A 237 3.71 7.74 18.84
CA ASP A 237 4.44 7.83 20.10
C ASP A 237 3.82 6.99 21.22
N GLU A 238 2.51 6.64 21.12
CA GLU A 238 1.81 5.77 22.06
C GLU A 238 2.25 4.30 21.93
N TYR A 239 2.89 3.91 20.83
CA TYR A 239 3.39 2.57 20.63
C TYR A 239 4.62 2.29 21.50
N ASP A 240 4.48 1.30 22.41
CA ASP A 240 5.58 0.77 23.21
C ASP A 240 5.97 -0.65 22.77
N ASN A 241 7.20 -0.80 22.27
CA ASN A 241 7.72 -2.11 21.84
C ASN A 241 7.93 -3.11 22.99
N ASN A 242 7.89 -2.68 24.27
CA ASN A 242 7.94 -3.57 25.42
C ASN A 242 6.57 -4.13 25.79
N ASN A 243 5.49 -3.52 25.30
CA ASN A 243 4.13 -4.01 25.51
C ASN A 243 3.82 -5.11 24.49
N LEU A 244 3.51 -6.33 24.98
CA LEU A 244 3.20 -7.47 24.12
C LEU A 244 2.00 -7.22 23.21
N HIS A 245 0.92 -6.64 23.76
CA HIS A 245 -0.29 -6.30 22.99
C HIS A 245 -0.01 -5.33 21.84
N HIS A 246 0.83 -4.30 22.07
CA HIS A 246 1.23 -3.38 21.00
C HIS A 246 2.04 -4.09 19.91
N ARG A 247 2.91 -5.04 20.29
CA ARG A 247 3.67 -5.85 19.31
C ARG A 247 2.76 -6.78 18.51
N GLU A 248 1.74 -7.37 19.12
CA GLU A 248 0.75 -8.19 18.43
C GLU A 248 0.01 -7.39 17.36
N ILE A 249 -0.43 -6.17 17.70
CA ILE A 249 -1.08 -5.26 16.74
C ILE A 249 -0.14 -4.93 15.59
N ARG A 250 1.09 -4.49 15.89
CA ARG A 250 2.08 -4.17 14.86
C ARG A 250 2.37 -5.36 13.95
N LEU A 251 2.64 -6.52 14.53
CA LEU A 251 2.97 -7.73 13.77
C LEU A 251 1.80 -8.20 12.90
N GLY A 252 0.57 -8.08 13.40
CA GLY A 252 -0.63 -8.38 12.62
C GLY A 252 -0.82 -7.45 11.43
N ILE A 253 -0.52 -6.16 11.57
CA ILE A 253 -0.48 -5.19 10.47
C ILE A 253 0.63 -5.57 9.48
N GLU A 254 1.86 -5.79 9.95
CA GLU A 254 3.00 -6.17 9.09
C GLU A 254 2.70 -7.43 8.27
N GLN A 255 2.23 -8.48 8.93
CA GLN A 255 1.90 -9.75 8.27
C GLN A 255 0.71 -9.63 7.32
N GLY A 256 -0.28 -8.85 7.69
CA GLY A 256 -1.50 -8.75 6.91
C GLY A 256 -1.40 -7.83 5.70
N ASP A 257 -0.40 -6.95 5.67
CA ASP A 257 -0.22 -5.94 4.62
C ASP A 257 1.13 -6.04 3.88
N GLY A 258 1.92 -7.09 4.16
CA GLY A 258 3.17 -7.35 3.44
C GLY A 258 4.28 -6.35 3.77
N ILE A 259 4.32 -5.87 5.01
CA ILE A 259 5.29 -4.89 5.49
C ILE A 259 6.40 -5.62 6.25
N SER A 260 7.64 -5.42 5.86
CA SER A 260 8.78 -6.10 6.49
C SER A 260 9.10 -5.61 7.90
N ASN A 261 8.89 -4.31 8.15
CA ASN A 261 9.12 -3.65 9.42
C ASN A 261 8.44 -2.28 9.45
N MET A 262 7.64 -2.00 10.47
CA MET A 262 7.03 -0.69 10.69
C MET A 262 7.95 0.23 11.48
N CYS A 263 8.07 1.49 11.01
CA CYS A 263 8.82 2.55 11.66
C CYS A 263 7.93 3.43 12.55
N LYS A 264 8.55 4.18 13.46
CA LYS A 264 7.88 5.23 14.24
C LYS A 264 7.87 6.57 13.48
N VAL A 265 6.95 7.46 13.88
CA VAL A 265 6.88 8.84 13.37
C VAL A 265 8.22 9.56 13.50
N SER A 266 8.90 9.45 14.63
CA SER A 266 10.20 10.08 14.86
C SER A 266 11.26 9.60 13.86
N GLU A 267 11.31 8.29 13.56
CA GLU A 267 12.25 7.70 12.62
C GLU A 267 12.00 8.22 11.18
N ALA A 268 10.73 8.38 10.78
CA ALA A 268 10.38 8.90 9.47
C ALA A 268 10.76 10.38 9.30
N LEU A 269 10.52 11.21 10.32
CA LEU A 269 10.91 12.62 10.32
C LEU A 269 12.43 12.79 10.30
N ASP A 270 13.16 11.95 11.03
CA ASP A 270 14.61 11.97 11.05
C ASP A 270 15.21 11.51 9.71
N ALA A 271 14.60 10.51 9.06
CA ALA A 271 14.99 10.08 7.71
C ALA A 271 14.82 11.20 6.68
N MET A 272 13.71 11.97 6.73
CA MET A 272 13.51 13.15 5.87
C MET A 272 14.61 14.18 6.06
N ARG A 273 14.95 14.50 7.31
CA ARG A 273 16.00 15.49 7.65
C ARG A 273 17.40 14.99 7.27
N ALA A 274 17.71 13.73 7.55
CA ALA A 274 19.01 13.10 7.27
C ALA A 274 19.35 13.13 5.77
N VAL A 275 18.34 12.95 4.92
CA VAL A 275 18.48 13.01 3.46
C VAL A 275 18.69 14.45 2.93
N GLY A 276 18.31 15.46 3.72
CA GLY A 276 18.50 16.88 3.36
C GLY A 276 17.23 17.60 2.90
N PHE A 277 16.04 17.03 3.09
CA PHE A 277 14.79 17.74 2.85
C PHE A 277 14.58 18.88 3.87
N GLU A 278 14.17 20.04 3.38
CA GLU A 278 13.55 21.08 4.20
C GLU A 278 12.12 20.64 4.53
N LEU A 279 11.86 20.26 5.79
CA LEU A 279 10.54 19.82 6.22
C LEU A 279 9.58 21.01 6.31
N LEU A 280 8.62 21.09 5.39
CA LEU A 280 7.66 22.19 5.30
C LEU A 280 6.43 21.96 6.18
N ARG A 281 6.00 20.71 6.28
CA ARG A 281 4.80 20.33 7.03
C ARG A 281 4.89 18.87 7.45
N HIS A 282 4.40 18.58 8.64
CA HIS A 282 4.13 17.23 9.09
C HIS A 282 2.96 17.22 10.07
N GLU A 283 2.07 16.26 9.96
CA GLU A 283 0.93 16.10 10.86
C GLU A 283 0.28 14.73 10.69
N ASP A 284 -0.31 14.22 11.75
CA ASP A 284 -1.15 13.04 11.68
C ASP A 284 -2.58 13.42 11.23
N LEU A 285 -2.96 13.02 10.04
CA LEU A 285 -4.30 13.27 9.53
C LEU A 285 -5.34 12.32 10.14
N ALA A 286 -4.90 11.18 10.71
CA ALA A 286 -5.78 10.23 11.38
C ALA A 286 -6.21 10.71 12.78
N ASP A 287 -5.42 11.60 13.40
CA ASP A 287 -5.71 12.16 14.73
C ASP A 287 -6.61 13.40 14.69
N ARG A 288 -7.12 13.79 13.53
CA ARG A 288 -8.06 14.92 13.44
C ARG A 288 -9.45 14.52 13.92
N PRO A 289 -10.20 15.45 14.53
CA PRO A 289 -11.54 15.18 15.07
C PRO A 289 -12.57 15.00 13.95
N ASP A 290 -12.46 13.92 13.20
CA ASP A 290 -13.41 13.58 12.16
C ASP A 290 -14.67 12.92 12.71
N PRO A 291 -15.84 13.11 12.04
CA PRO A 291 -17.09 12.50 12.47
C PRO A 291 -17.10 10.98 12.34
N LEU A 292 -16.23 10.44 11.48
CA LEU A 292 -16.04 9.01 11.25
C LEU A 292 -14.56 8.67 11.35
N PRO A 293 -14.18 7.61 12.07
CA PRO A 293 -12.79 7.19 12.13
C PRO A 293 -12.35 6.62 10.79
N TRP A 294 -11.10 6.78 10.41
CA TRP A 294 -10.54 6.29 9.16
C TRP A 294 -10.73 4.77 8.96
N TYR A 295 -10.78 4.01 10.07
CA TYR A 295 -10.92 2.55 10.05
C TYR A 295 -12.37 2.06 9.99
N TRP A 296 -13.38 2.95 9.91
CA TRP A 296 -14.78 2.54 9.92
C TRP A 296 -15.15 1.49 8.85
N PRO A 297 -14.56 1.51 7.62
CA PRO A 297 -14.89 0.51 6.60
C PRO A 297 -14.47 -0.92 6.97
N LEU A 298 -13.47 -1.05 7.87
CA LEU A 298 -12.95 -2.33 8.34
C LEU A 298 -13.58 -2.79 9.66
N SER A 299 -14.20 -1.88 10.41
CA SER A 299 -14.64 -2.11 11.80
C SER A 299 -15.79 -3.11 11.93
N GLY A 300 -16.62 -3.26 10.90
CA GLY A 300 -17.87 -4.04 10.98
C GLY A 300 -18.92 -3.46 11.93
N GLU A 301 -18.78 -2.19 12.36
CA GLU A 301 -19.68 -1.56 13.30
C GLU A 301 -20.87 -0.91 12.60
N LEU A 302 -22.09 -1.39 12.88
CA LEU A 302 -23.32 -0.93 12.25
C LEU A 302 -23.62 0.56 12.52
N ARG A 303 -23.07 1.16 13.57
CA ARG A 303 -23.24 2.58 13.92
C ARG A 303 -22.66 3.54 12.87
N TYR A 304 -21.75 3.06 12.03
CA TYR A 304 -21.13 3.88 10.98
C TYR A 304 -21.87 3.83 9.64
N ILE A 305 -22.99 3.13 9.55
CA ILE A 305 -23.85 3.11 8.35
C ILE A 305 -24.49 4.49 8.16
N GLN A 306 -24.24 5.12 7.04
CA GLN A 306 -24.82 6.41 6.64
C GLN A 306 -25.63 6.32 5.36
N SER A 307 -25.36 5.30 4.54
CA SER A 307 -26.02 5.07 3.26
C SER A 307 -26.32 3.60 3.04
N VAL A 308 -27.19 3.30 2.09
CA VAL A 308 -27.48 1.92 1.68
C VAL A 308 -26.21 1.22 1.15
N GLY A 309 -25.32 1.98 0.51
CA GLY A 309 -24.02 1.46 0.03
C GLY A 309 -23.12 0.97 1.15
N ASP A 310 -23.13 1.64 2.30
CA ASP A 310 -22.29 1.28 3.45
C ASP A 310 -22.72 -0.03 4.11
N ILE A 311 -24.02 -0.38 4.01
CA ILE A 311 -24.57 -1.62 4.57
C ILE A 311 -23.76 -2.82 4.06
N PHE A 312 -23.54 -2.90 2.75
CA PHE A 312 -22.77 -4.01 2.17
C PHE A 312 -21.32 -4.03 2.66
N THR A 313 -20.67 -2.88 2.71
CA THR A 313 -19.30 -2.74 3.19
C THR A 313 -19.19 -3.18 4.65
N ILE A 314 -20.07 -2.68 5.52
CA ILE A 314 -20.01 -2.97 6.95
C ILE A 314 -20.41 -4.42 7.24
N VAL A 315 -21.49 -4.92 6.64
CA VAL A 315 -22.01 -6.27 6.90
C VAL A 315 -20.98 -7.34 6.57
N ARG A 316 -20.26 -7.22 5.44
CA ARG A 316 -19.19 -8.18 5.10
C ARG A 316 -18.00 -8.15 6.07
N MET A 317 -17.79 -7.01 6.77
CA MET A 317 -16.72 -6.84 7.75
C MET A 317 -17.12 -7.21 9.18
N THR A 318 -18.41 -7.47 9.44
CA THR A 318 -18.84 -8.03 10.74
C THR A 318 -18.21 -9.40 10.98
N THR A 319 -18.08 -9.79 12.25
CA THR A 319 -17.53 -11.10 12.61
C THR A 319 -18.23 -12.25 11.90
N TRP A 320 -19.58 -12.23 11.86
CA TRP A 320 -20.36 -13.25 11.17
C TRP A 320 -20.20 -13.17 9.63
N GLY A 321 -20.15 -11.98 9.05
CA GLY A 321 -19.92 -11.78 7.61
C GLY A 321 -18.57 -12.34 7.17
N ARG A 322 -17.52 -12.04 7.91
CA ARG A 322 -16.17 -12.61 7.69
C ARG A 322 -16.15 -14.12 7.88
N THR A 323 -16.79 -14.66 8.93
CA THR A 323 -16.87 -16.11 9.17
C THR A 323 -17.54 -16.83 8.00
N ILE A 324 -18.63 -16.28 7.46
CA ILE A 324 -19.31 -16.85 6.28
C ILE A 324 -18.37 -16.82 5.07
N ALA A 325 -17.71 -15.68 4.79
CA ALA A 325 -16.79 -15.54 3.67
C ALA A 325 -15.60 -16.53 3.76
N HIS A 326 -15.01 -16.71 4.94
CA HIS A 326 -13.90 -17.64 5.19
C HIS A 326 -14.32 -19.10 5.03
N ASN A 327 -15.48 -19.46 5.57
CA ASN A 327 -16.00 -20.83 5.42
C ASN A 327 -16.33 -21.14 3.96
N LEU A 328 -16.90 -20.17 3.23
CA LEU A 328 -17.17 -20.31 1.81
C LEU A 328 -15.87 -20.44 1.01
N ALA A 329 -14.87 -19.59 1.28
CA ALA A 329 -13.55 -19.69 0.65
C ALA A 329 -12.90 -21.05 0.89
N GLY A 330 -12.94 -21.56 2.12
CA GLY A 330 -12.43 -22.89 2.47
C GLY A 330 -13.21 -24.04 1.80
N LEU A 331 -14.53 -23.90 1.65
CA LEU A 331 -15.34 -24.88 0.91
C LEU A 331 -14.99 -24.87 -0.58
N LEU A 332 -14.93 -23.69 -1.21
CA LEU A 332 -14.59 -23.56 -2.63
C LEU A 332 -13.18 -24.09 -2.92
N GLU A 333 -12.23 -23.88 -2.00
CA GLU A 333 -10.89 -24.45 -2.10
C GLU A 333 -10.91 -25.98 -2.03
N LYS A 334 -11.66 -26.57 -1.09
CA LYS A 334 -11.79 -28.04 -0.94
C LYS A 334 -12.41 -28.75 -2.16
N ILE A 335 -13.36 -28.08 -2.83
CA ILE A 335 -14.01 -28.63 -4.04
C ILE A 335 -13.32 -28.24 -5.33
N GLY A 336 -12.14 -27.59 -5.26
CA GLY A 336 -11.33 -27.19 -6.41
C GLY A 336 -11.88 -26.03 -7.24
N LEU A 337 -12.88 -25.31 -6.75
CA LEU A 337 -13.42 -24.11 -7.40
C LEU A 337 -12.64 -22.83 -7.05
N ALA A 338 -11.89 -22.83 -5.96
CA ALA A 338 -10.93 -21.77 -5.64
C ALA A 338 -9.50 -22.36 -5.57
N PRO A 339 -8.47 -21.62 -5.98
CA PRO A 339 -7.09 -22.07 -5.90
C PRO A 339 -6.63 -22.28 -4.45
N ALA A 340 -5.69 -23.22 -4.24
CA ALA A 340 -5.09 -23.50 -2.92
C ALA A 340 -4.51 -22.22 -2.28
N GLY A 341 -4.69 -22.07 -0.95
CA GLY A 341 -4.23 -20.91 -0.18
C GLY A 341 -5.19 -19.72 -0.18
N THR A 342 -6.33 -19.79 -0.86
CA THR A 342 -7.35 -18.70 -0.86
C THR A 342 -7.84 -18.42 0.55
N LYS A 343 -8.15 -19.46 1.34
CA LYS A 343 -8.57 -19.32 2.73
C LYS A 343 -7.47 -18.68 3.59
N LYS A 344 -6.24 -19.16 3.47
CA LYS A 344 -5.09 -18.63 4.25
C LYS A 344 -4.85 -17.15 3.99
N THR A 345 -4.96 -16.72 2.71
CA THR A 345 -4.86 -15.31 2.35
C THR A 345 -6.01 -14.48 2.95
N ALA A 346 -7.24 -14.99 2.88
CA ALA A 346 -8.40 -14.32 3.47
C ALA A 346 -8.30 -14.20 5.00
N ASP A 347 -7.82 -15.25 5.68
CA ASP A 347 -7.58 -15.23 7.13
C ASP A 347 -6.53 -14.19 7.52
N SER A 348 -5.45 -14.05 6.74
CA SER A 348 -4.40 -13.03 6.95
C SER A 348 -4.93 -11.61 6.78
N LEU A 349 -5.72 -11.34 5.74
CA LEU A 349 -6.34 -10.03 5.53
C LEU A 349 -7.36 -9.69 6.61
N ALA A 350 -8.06 -10.67 7.16
CA ALA A 350 -8.97 -10.45 8.27
C ALA A 350 -8.23 -10.10 9.57
N LEU A 351 -7.11 -10.77 9.84
CA LEU A 351 -6.24 -10.42 10.97
C LEU A 351 -5.69 -9.01 10.82
N ALA A 352 -5.24 -8.64 9.61
CA ALA A 352 -4.81 -7.28 9.32
C ALA A 352 -5.89 -6.25 9.62
N ALA A 353 -7.11 -6.47 9.15
CA ALA A 353 -8.24 -5.57 9.41
C ALA A 353 -8.52 -5.41 10.91
N ASP A 354 -8.46 -6.49 11.69
CA ASP A 354 -8.64 -6.43 13.15
C ASP A 354 -7.51 -5.64 13.83
N CYS A 355 -6.26 -5.86 13.41
CA CYS A 355 -5.10 -5.15 13.96
C CYS A 355 -5.08 -3.67 13.54
N LEU A 356 -5.48 -3.32 12.31
CA LEU A 356 -5.64 -1.94 11.85
C LEU A 356 -6.71 -1.20 12.67
N VAL A 357 -7.86 -1.83 12.90
CA VAL A 357 -8.92 -1.26 13.73
C VAL A 357 -8.48 -1.09 15.18
N ALA A 358 -7.78 -2.07 15.76
CA ALA A 358 -7.24 -1.99 17.12
C ALA A 358 -6.18 -0.88 17.20
N GLY A 359 -5.22 -0.84 16.28
CA GLY A 359 -4.19 0.19 16.22
C GLY A 359 -4.75 1.60 16.09
N GLY A 360 -5.82 1.78 15.30
CA GLY A 360 -6.51 3.05 15.17
C GLY A 360 -7.28 3.46 16.43
N ARG A 361 -7.97 2.52 17.08
CA ARG A 361 -8.72 2.79 18.33
C ARG A 361 -7.82 3.14 19.50
N GLU A 362 -6.68 2.50 19.58
CA GLU A 362 -5.70 2.69 20.65
C GLU A 362 -4.67 3.77 20.32
N HIS A 363 -4.82 4.45 19.18
CA HIS A 363 -3.90 5.49 18.69
C HIS A 363 -2.44 5.01 18.57
N LEU A 364 -2.22 3.71 18.36
CA LEU A 364 -0.88 3.12 18.21
C LEU A 364 -0.31 3.25 16.80
N PHE A 365 -1.19 3.44 15.82
CA PHE A 365 -0.89 3.40 14.41
C PHE A 365 -1.66 4.47 13.64
N THR A 366 -0.99 5.08 12.66
CA THR A 366 -1.60 5.98 11.68
C THR A 366 -1.29 5.51 10.26
N PRO A 367 -2.30 5.43 9.34
CA PRO A 367 -2.05 5.13 7.95
C PRO A 367 -1.76 6.38 7.11
N MET A 368 -1.94 7.57 7.66
CA MET A 368 -1.92 8.81 6.90
C MET A 368 -1.16 9.93 7.60
N TYR A 369 0.06 9.61 8.11
CA TYR A 369 0.94 10.66 8.59
C TYR A 369 1.48 11.45 7.40
N LEU A 370 1.01 12.69 7.25
CA LEU A 370 1.43 13.59 6.19
C LEU A 370 2.81 14.15 6.49
N MET A 371 3.74 13.99 5.55
CA MET A 371 5.01 14.71 5.55
C MET A 371 5.21 15.39 4.20
N VAL A 372 5.68 16.65 4.24
CA VAL A 372 5.98 17.45 3.05
C VAL A 372 7.39 18.01 3.19
N GLY A 373 8.26 17.62 2.29
CA GLY A 373 9.66 18.07 2.24
C GLY A 373 10.00 18.74 0.92
N ARG A 374 10.75 19.82 0.98
CA ARG A 374 11.31 20.50 -0.21
C ARG A 374 12.77 20.12 -0.38
N LYS A 375 13.18 19.80 -1.60
CA LYS A 375 14.60 19.77 -1.95
C LYS A 375 15.10 21.20 -2.05
N PRO A 376 16.12 21.64 -1.27
CA PRO A 376 16.64 22.99 -1.34
C PRO A 376 16.97 23.39 -2.79
N SER A 377 16.70 24.66 -3.11
CA SER A 377 17.23 25.28 -4.33
C SER A 377 18.72 25.51 -4.09
N ALA A 378 19.59 24.99 -4.94
CA ALA A 378 21.04 25.07 -4.78
C ALA A 378 21.53 26.52 -4.65
#